data_a83c19cc7dbe79400d421ba8f20c2c0f
#
_entry.id   a83c19cc7dbe79400d421ba8f20c2c0f
#
_cell.length_a   1.000
_cell.length_b   1.000
_cell.length_c   1.000
_cell.angle_alpha   90.00
_cell.angle_beta   90.00
_cell.angle_gamma   90.00
#
_symmetry.space_group_name_H-M   'P 1'
#
loop_
_entity.id
_entity.type
_entity.pdbx_description
1 polymer ?
#
loop_
_entity_poly.entity_id
_entity_poly.type
_entity_poly.pdbx_seq_one_letter_code
_entity_poly.pdbx_strand_id
1 'polypeptide(L)'
;MFKTRLLSGIVLVALLLLTIIPGGYMLFIPLIGISLIGMQELYRAMKISSEGGHSLEITGYVCVLLYYGAVLLDFEKFGMAAVLASLILLMSVYVFTYPRYHANQVMAAFFGIVYVAVMLSCVYLTRSLPGGIYHVWLIFLCSWGCDTCAYCVGVLIGKHK
;
A
#
# COMPACT_ATOMS: atom_id res chain seq x y z
N MET A 1 -6.51 6.27 27.50
CA MET A 1 -6.51 6.64 26.06
C MET A 1 -5.22 7.34 25.59
N PHE A 2 -4.70 8.39 26.25
CA PHE A 2 -3.44 9.06 25.83
C PHE A 2 -2.21 8.13 25.89
N LYS A 3 -1.99 7.44 27.01
CA LYS A 3 -0.85 6.52 27.21
C LYS A 3 -0.80 5.41 26.15
N THR A 4 -1.95 4.85 25.75
CA THR A 4 -2.04 3.79 24.74
C THR A 4 -1.64 4.32 23.36
N ARG A 5 -2.08 5.52 22.99
CA ARG A 5 -1.73 6.16 21.72
C ARG A 5 -0.24 6.55 21.67
N LEU A 6 0.30 7.05 22.79
CA LEU A 6 1.72 7.37 22.90
C LEU A 6 2.59 6.10 22.74
N LEU A 7 2.20 5.02 23.44
CA LEU A 7 2.95 3.75 23.36
C LEU A 7 2.92 3.17 21.95
N SER A 8 1.74 3.14 21.30
CA SER A 8 1.63 2.67 19.91
C SER A 8 2.45 3.52 18.94
N GLY A 9 2.48 4.84 19.13
CA GLY A 9 3.32 5.75 18.33
C GLY A 9 4.82 5.46 18.49
N ILE A 10 5.29 5.27 19.72
CA ILE A 10 6.70 4.92 19.99
C ILE A 10 7.07 3.58 19.33
N VAL A 11 6.19 2.57 19.44
CA VAL A 11 6.42 1.26 18.80
C VAL A 11 6.48 1.38 17.27
N LEU A 12 5.57 2.16 16.67
CA LEU A 12 5.58 2.40 15.23
C LEU A 12 6.85 3.11 14.76
N VAL A 13 7.30 4.15 15.47
CA VAL A 13 8.55 4.85 15.16
C VAL A 13 9.76 3.91 15.31
N ALA A 14 9.81 3.10 16.36
CA ALA A 14 10.87 2.14 16.56
C ALA A 14 10.93 1.09 15.44
N LEU A 15 9.78 0.53 15.04
CA LEU A 15 9.68 -0.40 13.90
C LEU A 15 10.13 0.26 12.59
N LEU A 16 9.72 1.50 12.36
CA LEU A 16 10.09 2.26 11.18
C LEU A 16 11.60 2.49 11.12
N LEU A 17 12.23 2.90 12.23
CA LEU A 17 13.69 3.05 12.34
C LEU A 17 14.41 1.72 12.07
N LEU A 18 13.92 0.64 12.66
CA LEU A 18 14.49 -0.71 12.56
C LEU A 18 14.43 -1.26 11.11
N THR A 19 13.48 -0.83 10.32
CA THR A 19 13.31 -1.27 8.93
C THR A 19 13.99 -0.35 7.92
N ILE A 20 13.91 0.97 8.10
CA ILE A 20 14.47 1.95 7.16
C ILE A 20 15.98 2.05 7.23
N ILE A 21 16.56 2.02 8.45
CA ILE A 21 18.02 2.19 8.61
C ILE A 21 18.79 1.09 7.86
N PRO A 22 18.54 -0.22 8.11
CA PRO A 22 19.23 -1.26 7.35
C PRO A 22 18.80 -1.30 5.89
N GLY A 23 17.54 -0.95 5.56
CA GLY A 23 17.01 -1.00 4.20
C GLY A 23 16.94 -2.43 3.64
N GLY A 24 17.09 -2.59 2.31
CA GLY A 24 17.10 -3.88 1.65
C GLY A 24 15.90 -4.78 2.02
N TYR A 25 16.15 -6.06 2.24
CA TYR A 25 15.08 -7.03 2.60
C TYR A 25 14.40 -6.73 3.94
N MET A 26 15.09 -6.07 4.89
CA MET A 26 14.51 -5.67 6.17
C MET A 26 13.39 -4.64 6.03
N LEU A 27 13.43 -3.81 4.99
CA LEU A 27 12.35 -2.90 4.64
C LEU A 27 11.33 -3.56 3.70
N PHE A 28 11.80 -4.38 2.77
CA PHE A 28 10.98 -4.97 1.72
C PHE A 28 9.91 -5.94 2.25
N ILE A 29 10.30 -6.86 3.15
CA ILE A 29 9.38 -7.88 3.68
C ILE A 29 8.22 -7.26 4.48
N PRO A 30 8.44 -6.33 5.42
CA PRO A 30 7.35 -5.63 6.09
C PRO A 30 6.43 -4.87 5.14
N LEU A 31 6.96 -4.25 4.07
CA LEU A 31 6.13 -3.55 3.09
C LEU A 31 5.18 -4.48 2.34
N ILE A 32 5.62 -5.69 1.97
CA ILE A 32 4.72 -6.71 1.40
C ILE A 32 3.63 -7.06 2.42
N GLY A 33 4.00 -7.34 3.66
CA GLY A 33 3.04 -7.68 4.72
C GLY A 33 1.98 -6.57 4.91
N ILE A 34 2.41 -5.33 5.03
CA ILE A 34 1.53 -4.17 5.17
C ILE A 34 0.65 -4.01 3.92
N SER A 35 1.20 -4.23 2.72
CA SER A 35 0.44 -4.16 1.47
C SER A 35 -0.66 -5.21 1.42
N LEU A 36 -0.37 -6.45 1.80
CA LEU A 36 -1.38 -7.52 1.83
C LEU A 36 -2.49 -7.24 2.85
N ILE A 37 -2.13 -6.76 4.05
CA ILE A 37 -3.10 -6.37 5.08
C ILE A 37 -3.93 -5.17 4.59
N GLY A 38 -3.30 -4.15 4.04
CA GLY A 38 -3.98 -2.98 3.48
C GLY A 38 -4.94 -3.34 2.34
N MET A 39 -4.53 -4.25 1.47
CA MET A 39 -5.39 -4.80 0.41
C MET A 39 -6.60 -5.53 0.99
N GLN A 40 -6.40 -6.36 2.02
CA GLN A 40 -7.49 -7.08 2.68
C GLN A 40 -8.53 -6.12 3.28
N GLU A 41 -8.06 -5.08 3.99
CA GLU A 41 -8.95 -4.07 4.57
C GLU A 41 -9.71 -3.28 3.50
N LEU A 42 -9.02 -2.89 2.42
CA LEU A 42 -9.63 -2.19 1.30
C LEU A 42 -10.68 -3.06 0.59
N TYR A 43 -10.36 -4.32 0.32
CA TYR A 43 -11.30 -5.26 -0.32
C TYR A 43 -12.52 -5.54 0.54
N ARG A 44 -12.33 -5.61 1.86
CA ARG A 44 -13.43 -5.72 2.81
C ARG A 44 -14.31 -4.47 2.81
N ALA A 45 -13.70 -3.27 2.84
CA ALA A 45 -14.42 -2.00 2.80
C ALA A 45 -15.22 -1.81 1.50
N MET A 46 -14.65 -2.24 0.37
CA MET A 46 -15.27 -2.19 -0.96
C MET A 46 -16.24 -3.36 -1.23
N LYS A 47 -16.39 -4.30 -0.28
CA LYS A 47 -17.26 -5.49 -0.38
C LYS A 47 -17.01 -6.32 -1.66
N ILE A 48 -15.74 -6.47 -2.06
CA ILE A 48 -15.38 -7.13 -3.32
C ILE A 48 -15.80 -8.61 -3.30
N SER A 49 -15.67 -9.30 -2.16
CA SER A 49 -15.98 -10.73 -2.05
C SER A 49 -17.40 -11.06 -1.59
N SER A 50 -18.27 -10.07 -1.33
CA SER A 50 -19.57 -10.32 -0.70
C SER A 50 -20.60 -11.00 -1.60
N GLU A 51 -20.50 -10.88 -2.93
CA GLU A 51 -21.52 -11.38 -3.87
C GLU A 51 -20.96 -12.37 -4.91
N GLY A 52 -19.67 -12.32 -5.19
CA GLY A 52 -19.04 -13.04 -6.31
C GLY A 52 -18.10 -14.19 -5.93
N GLY A 53 -17.85 -14.46 -4.65
CA GLY A 53 -16.83 -15.40 -4.21
C GLY A 53 -15.43 -14.75 -4.14
N HIS A 54 -14.39 -15.55 -3.91
CA HIS A 54 -13.04 -15.06 -3.57
C HIS A 54 -12.08 -14.96 -4.76
N SER A 55 -12.48 -15.33 -6.00
CA SER A 55 -11.54 -15.41 -7.12
C SER A 55 -10.90 -14.06 -7.49
N LEU A 56 -11.69 -12.96 -7.48
CA LEU A 56 -11.17 -11.62 -7.76
C LEU A 56 -10.20 -11.14 -6.68
N GLU A 57 -10.51 -11.41 -5.42
CA GLU A 57 -9.68 -11.10 -4.26
C GLU A 57 -8.34 -11.86 -4.30
N ILE A 58 -8.39 -13.17 -4.53
CA ILE A 58 -7.19 -14.02 -4.66
C ILE A 58 -6.31 -13.53 -5.82
N THR A 59 -6.92 -13.23 -6.96
CA THR A 59 -6.18 -12.69 -8.12
C THR A 59 -5.50 -11.36 -7.76
N GLY A 60 -6.14 -10.50 -7.01
CA GLY A 60 -5.55 -9.25 -6.53
C GLY A 60 -4.31 -9.49 -5.66
N TYR A 61 -4.35 -10.44 -4.72
CA TYR A 61 -3.17 -10.79 -3.91
C TYR A 61 -2.05 -11.39 -4.76
N VAL A 62 -2.37 -12.26 -5.72
CA VAL A 62 -1.38 -12.79 -6.65
C VAL A 62 -0.73 -11.67 -7.45
N CYS A 63 -1.50 -10.71 -7.94
CA CYS A 63 -0.99 -9.53 -8.65
C CYS A 63 -0.04 -8.69 -7.79
N VAL A 64 -0.35 -8.48 -6.50
CA VAL A 64 0.54 -7.77 -5.57
C VAL A 64 1.87 -8.52 -5.42
N LEU A 65 1.83 -9.84 -5.25
CA LEU A 65 3.05 -10.64 -5.13
C LEU A 65 3.88 -10.62 -6.42
N LEU A 66 3.24 -10.71 -7.58
CA LEU A 66 3.92 -10.59 -8.88
C LEU A 66 4.55 -9.20 -9.06
N TYR A 67 3.85 -8.14 -8.66
CA TYR A 67 4.38 -6.78 -8.69
C TYR A 67 5.61 -6.62 -7.79
N TYR A 68 5.55 -7.08 -6.54
CA TYR A 68 6.71 -7.04 -5.65
C TYR A 68 7.87 -7.91 -6.16
N GLY A 69 7.57 -9.05 -6.81
CA GLY A 69 8.57 -9.85 -7.52
C GLY A 69 9.27 -9.06 -8.63
N ALA A 70 8.50 -8.31 -9.43
CA ALA A 70 9.05 -7.43 -10.48
C ALA A 70 9.92 -6.30 -9.89
N VAL A 71 9.53 -5.74 -8.75
CA VAL A 71 10.31 -4.73 -8.02
C VAL A 71 11.66 -5.28 -7.57
N LEU A 72 11.72 -6.54 -7.12
CA LEU A 72 12.97 -7.18 -6.71
C LEU A 72 13.90 -7.50 -7.88
N LEU A 73 13.33 -7.90 -9.01
CA LEU A 73 14.13 -8.30 -10.17
C LEU A 73 14.75 -7.08 -10.86
N ASP A 74 13.94 -6.15 -11.32
CA ASP A 74 14.36 -4.91 -11.96
C ASP A 74 13.10 -4.03 -12.17
N PHE A 75 12.88 -3.07 -11.29
CA PHE A 75 11.69 -2.22 -11.36
C PHE A 75 11.60 -1.42 -12.66
N GLU A 76 12.73 -0.92 -13.17
CA GLU A 76 12.73 -0.09 -14.39
C GLU A 76 12.21 -0.86 -15.60
N LYS A 77 12.53 -2.17 -15.69
CA LYS A 77 12.10 -3.03 -16.79
C LYS A 77 10.72 -3.63 -16.56
N PHE A 78 10.45 -4.13 -15.37
CA PHE A 78 9.30 -4.99 -15.11
C PHE A 78 8.17 -4.32 -14.32
N GLY A 79 8.42 -3.20 -13.66
CA GLY A 79 7.42 -2.56 -12.79
C GLY A 79 6.13 -2.18 -13.53
N MET A 80 6.25 -1.45 -14.65
CA MET A 80 5.08 -1.07 -15.46
C MET A 80 4.41 -2.30 -16.10
N ALA A 81 5.20 -3.27 -16.56
CA ALA A 81 4.68 -4.50 -17.14
C ALA A 81 3.87 -5.30 -16.10
N ALA A 82 4.31 -5.35 -14.84
CA ALA A 82 3.58 -6.02 -13.76
C ALA A 82 2.25 -5.33 -13.45
N VAL A 83 2.19 -4.00 -13.48
CA VAL A 83 0.93 -3.24 -13.31
C VAL A 83 -0.03 -3.53 -14.46
N LEU A 84 0.44 -3.51 -15.71
CA LEU A 84 -0.38 -3.84 -16.88
C LEU A 84 -0.85 -5.30 -16.87
N ALA A 85 0.04 -6.22 -16.49
CA ALA A 85 -0.31 -7.63 -16.34
C ALA A 85 -1.38 -7.83 -15.26
N SER A 86 -1.32 -7.08 -14.17
CA SER A 86 -2.35 -7.11 -13.11
C SER A 86 -3.72 -6.69 -13.63
N LEU A 87 -3.78 -5.65 -14.46
CA LEU A 87 -5.02 -5.22 -15.10
C LEU A 87 -5.57 -6.31 -16.02
N ILE A 88 -4.71 -6.91 -16.86
CA ILE A 88 -5.11 -7.99 -17.78
C ILE A 88 -5.63 -9.21 -17.02
N LEU A 89 -4.96 -9.61 -15.94
CA LEU A 89 -5.37 -10.73 -15.10
C LEU A 89 -6.73 -10.49 -14.45
N LEU A 90 -6.94 -9.30 -13.85
CA LEU A 90 -8.23 -8.94 -13.24
C LEU A 90 -9.36 -8.89 -14.28
N MET A 91 -9.10 -8.32 -15.47
CA MET A 91 -10.06 -8.31 -16.57
C MET A 91 -10.36 -9.71 -17.09
N SER A 92 -9.36 -10.59 -17.16
CA SER A 92 -9.57 -11.98 -17.54
C SER A 92 -10.48 -12.71 -16.55
N VAL A 93 -10.25 -12.55 -15.24
CA VAL A 93 -11.15 -13.12 -14.21
C VAL A 93 -12.55 -12.57 -14.38
N TYR A 94 -12.72 -11.27 -14.63
CA TYR A 94 -14.03 -10.67 -14.85
C TYR A 94 -14.77 -11.29 -16.03
N VAL A 95 -14.11 -11.45 -17.17
CA VAL A 95 -14.71 -12.03 -18.39
C VAL A 95 -15.06 -13.48 -18.19
N PHE A 96 -14.16 -14.31 -17.63
CA PHE A 96 -14.40 -15.74 -17.45
C PHE A 96 -15.39 -16.08 -16.34
N THR A 97 -15.63 -15.15 -15.41
CA THR A 97 -16.58 -15.37 -14.32
C THR A 97 -17.90 -14.61 -14.49
N TYR A 98 -18.11 -13.97 -15.64
CA TYR A 98 -19.34 -13.23 -15.93
C TYR A 98 -20.59 -14.12 -15.80
N PRO A 99 -21.70 -13.65 -15.19
CA PRO A 99 -21.96 -12.29 -14.66
C PRO A 99 -21.69 -12.13 -13.15
N ARG A 100 -20.78 -12.92 -12.57
CA ARG A 100 -20.54 -13.05 -11.14
C ARG A 100 -20.04 -11.79 -10.45
N TYR A 101 -19.25 -10.98 -11.16
CA TYR A 101 -18.69 -9.72 -10.66
C TYR A 101 -19.20 -8.52 -11.46
N HIS A 102 -19.33 -7.39 -10.77
CA HIS A 102 -19.62 -6.10 -11.40
C HIS A 102 -18.34 -5.36 -11.77
N ALA A 103 -18.39 -4.54 -12.82
CA ALA A 103 -17.25 -3.74 -13.28
C ALA A 103 -16.64 -2.88 -12.14
N ASN A 104 -17.48 -2.33 -11.26
CA ASN A 104 -17.04 -1.54 -10.12
C ASN A 104 -16.14 -2.33 -9.15
N GLN A 105 -16.38 -3.63 -8.98
CA GLN A 105 -15.55 -4.49 -8.12
C GLN A 105 -14.17 -4.73 -8.74
N VAL A 106 -14.11 -4.89 -10.06
CA VAL A 106 -12.85 -5.04 -10.79
C VAL A 106 -12.02 -3.75 -10.74
N MET A 107 -12.69 -2.60 -10.96
CA MET A 107 -12.03 -1.30 -10.83
C MET A 107 -11.50 -1.07 -9.40
N ALA A 108 -12.28 -1.41 -8.38
CA ALA A 108 -11.88 -1.31 -7.00
C ALA A 108 -10.70 -2.25 -6.68
N ALA A 109 -10.70 -3.48 -7.23
CA ALA A 109 -9.61 -4.43 -7.06
C ALA A 109 -8.31 -3.91 -7.69
N PHE A 110 -8.36 -3.38 -8.91
CA PHE A 110 -7.20 -2.77 -9.56
C PHE A 110 -6.73 -1.50 -8.85
N PHE A 111 -7.66 -0.63 -8.44
CA PHE A 111 -7.34 0.55 -7.66
C PHE A 111 -6.58 0.17 -6.37
N GLY A 112 -6.99 -0.91 -5.69
CA GLY A 112 -6.29 -1.41 -4.51
C GLY A 112 -4.83 -1.76 -4.78
N ILE A 113 -4.52 -2.43 -5.90
CA ILE A 113 -3.14 -2.77 -6.27
C ILE A 113 -2.32 -1.49 -6.44
N VAL A 114 -2.82 -0.51 -7.20
CA VAL A 114 -2.11 0.74 -7.46
C VAL A 114 -1.99 1.57 -6.17
N TYR A 115 -3.09 1.77 -5.46
CA TYR A 115 -3.15 2.64 -4.29
C TYR A 115 -2.39 2.06 -3.09
N VAL A 116 -2.44 0.75 -2.87
CA VAL A 116 -1.78 0.14 -1.72
C VAL A 116 -0.39 -0.35 -2.10
N ALA A 117 -0.28 -1.31 -3.02
CA ALA A 117 0.99 -1.98 -3.27
C ALA A 117 2.00 -1.08 -4.00
N VAL A 118 1.57 -0.40 -5.09
CA VAL A 118 2.49 0.46 -5.85
C VAL A 118 2.92 1.66 -5.02
N MET A 119 2.00 2.35 -4.33
CA MET A 119 2.35 3.51 -3.51
C MET A 119 3.26 3.15 -2.34
N LEU A 120 3.01 2.02 -1.64
CA LEU A 120 3.90 1.56 -0.58
C LEU A 120 5.28 1.13 -1.09
N SER A 121 5.35 0.53 -2.28
CA SER A 121 6.63 0.14 -2.88
C SER A 121 7.53 1.34 -3.17
N CYS A 122 6.97 2.54 -3.39
CA CYS A 122 7.74 3.77 -3.58
C CYS A 122 8.66 4.08 -2.39
N VAL A 123 8.30 3.68 -1.18
CA VAL A 123 9.16 3.81 0.01
C VAL A 123 10.45 2.99 -0.16
N TYR A 124 10.30 1.74 -0.61
CA TYR A 124 11.45 0.87 -0.90
C TYR A 124 12.29 1.39 -2.07
N LEU A 125 11.64 1.78 -3.16
CA LEU A 125 12.32 2.32 -4.34
C LEU A 125 13.09 3.60 -4.00
N THR A 126 12.48 4.53 -3.26
CA THR A 126 13.15 5.75 -2.79
C THR A 126 14.33 5.41 -1.89
N ARG A 127 14.20 4.42 -0.99
CA ARG A 127 15.29 4.00 -0.12
C ARG A 127 16.46 3.37 -0.89
N SER A 128 16.18 2.75 -2.03
CA SER A 128 17.19 2.11 -2.89
C SER A 128 17.97 3.08 -3.78
N LEU A 129 17.56 4.33 -3.88
CA LEU A 129 18.28 5.38 -4.62
C LEU A 129 19.60 5.74 -3.95
N PRO A 130 20.60 6.28 -4.71
CA PRO A 130 21.78 6.91 -4.12
C PRO A 130 21.36 8.01 -3.14
N GLY A 131 21.81 7.91 -1.88
CA GLY A 131 21.37 8.83 -0.83
C GLY A 131 19.93 8.62 -0.35
N GLY A 132 19.29 7.53 -0.74
CA GLY A 132 17.88 7.22 -0.47
C GLY A 132 17.49 7.19 1.01
N ILE A 133 18.46 6.98 1.91
CA ILE A 133 18.22 7.08 3.35
C ILE A 133 17.73 8.49 3.74
N TYR A 134 18.24 9.54 3.12
CA TYR A 134 17.78 10.91 3.39
C TYR A 134 16.45 11.21 2.72
N HIS A 135 16.27 10.73 1.49
CA HIS A 135 15.03 10.97 0.72
C HIS A 135 13.82 10.28 1.35
N VAL A 136 13.98 9.05 1.87
CA VAL A 136 12.86 8.34 2.49
C VAL A 136 12.34 9.05 3.74
N TRP A 137 13.22 9.74 4.49
CA TRP A 137 12.78 10.52 5.65
C TRP A 137 11.89 11.71 5.28
N LEU A 138 12.07 12.29 4.08
CA LEU A 138 11.18 13.34 3.60
C LEU A 138 9.75 12.87 3.45
N ILE A 139 9.52 11.63 3.02
CA ILE A 139 8.16 11.04 2.90
C ILE A 139 7.47 11.08 4.28
N PHE A 140 8.16 10.61 5.32
CA PHE A 140 7.58 10.55 6.67
C PHE A 140 7.47 11.93 7.32
N LEU A 141 8.49 12.78 7.17
CA LEU A 141 8.48 14.14 7.71
C LEU A 141 7.36 14.98 7.08
N CYS A 142 7.17 14.89 5.76
CA CYS A 142 6.09 15.61 5.10
C CYS A 142 4.72 15.09 5.52
N SER A 143 4.51 13.77 5.58
CA SER A 143 3.24 13.18 5.99
C SER A 143 2.91 13.52 7.44
N TRP A 144 3.79 13.19 8.38
CA TRP A 144 3.55 13.44 9.81
C TRP A 144 3.57 14.92 10.16
N GLY A 145 4.43 15.70 9.50
CA GLY A 145 4.47 17.15 9.66
C GLY A 145 3.17 17.79 9.21
N CYS A 146 2.64 17.39 8.06
CA CYS A 146 1.35 17.86 7.56
C CYS A 146 0.21 17.54 8.52
N ASP A 147 0.12 16.30 9.01
CA ASP A 147 -0.91 15.86 9.95
C ASP A 147 -0.80 16.61 11.29
N THR A 148 0.43 16.78 11.80
CA THR A 148 0.67 17.52 13.04
C THR A 148 0.31 19.00 12.90
N CYS A 149 0.72 19.64 11.80
CA CYS A 149 0.37 21.03 11.53
C CYS A 149 -1.14 21.21 11.35
N ALA A 150 -1.80 20.32 10.63
CA ALA A 150 -3.25 20.36 10.44
C ALA A 150 -3.99 20.21 11.77
N TYR A 151 -3.54 19.30 12.64
CA TYR A 151 -4.09 19.14 13.98
C TYR A 151 -3.89 20.39 14.84
N CYS A 152 -2.68 20.95 14.87
CA CYS A 152 -2.39 22.16 15.64
C CYS A 152 -3.22 23.35 15.17
N VAL A 153 -3.32 23.56 13.85
CA VAL A 153 -4.16 24.63 13.28
C VAL A 153 -5.64 24.40 13.63
N GLY A 154 -6.12 23.15 13.52
CA GLY A 154 -7.50 22.80 13.88
C GLY A 154 -7.82 23.07 15.36
N VAL A 155 -6.86 22.81 16.26
CA VAL A 155 -7.05 23.10 17.70
C VAL A 155 -6.99 24.58 18.02
N LEU A 156 -6.08 25.35 17.35
CA LEU A 156 -5.84 26.76 17.66
C LEU A 156 -6.86 27.71 16.99
N ILE A 157 -7.25 27.40 15.75
CA ILE A 157 -8.04 28.30 14.91
C ILE A 157 -9.40 27.72 14.53
N GLY A 158 -9.62 26.42 14.72
CA GLY A 158 -10.87 25.75 14.36
C GLY A 158 -12.08 26.28 15.13
N LYS A 159 -13.04 26.84 14.40
CA LYS A 159 -14.28 27.41 14.96
C LYS A 159 -15.43 26.41 15.15
N HIS A 160 -15.37 25.27 14.48
CA HIS A 160 -16.37 24.20 14.53
C HIS A 160 -15.71 22.90 14.96
N LYS A 161 -16.25 22.30 16.04
CA LYS A 161 -15.87 20.95 16.52
C LYS A 161 -16.82 19.93 15.94
#